data_c3bd9463b9d4304d5362dfa26479fcb0
#
_entry.id   c3bd9463b9d4304d5362dfa26479fcb0
#
_cell.length_a   1.000
_cell.length_b   1.000
_cell.length_c   1.000
_cell.angle_alpha   90.00
_cell.angle_beta   90.00
_cell.angle_gamma   90.00
#
_symmetry.space_group_name_H-M   'P 1'
#
loop_
_entity.id
_entity.type
_entity.pdbx_description
1 polymer ?
#
loop_
_entity_poly.entity_id
_entity_poly.type
_entity_poly.pdbx_seq_one_letter_code
_entity_poly.pdbx_strand_id
1 'polypeptide(L)'
;MRRLSAKFASGLVMFACAVLNSAFANDKIIVQSTTSTKNSGLYDYILPLMKQDTGVTAHVVAVGTGAAIKNAMNCDGDVLLVHSRQREDKFVAEGYARQRYDVMYNDYVIVGPKSDPAGIADLRDGATAFNKIAKTKSIFVSRGDMSGTHSKERALWQAASVLPDTSSAKWYRETGSGMGATLNIAAGMAGYTLTDRATWTSFGNKADLDILVEGDKNLFNPYGVMLISKNKCPTVNTKAGQAFIDWLLSETGQSAISAFRVDDKQLFFAHAQR
;
A
#
# COMPACT_ATOMS: atom_id res chain seq x y z
N MET A 1 -67.33 -56.69 16.27
CA MET A 1 -66.31 -56.22 15.34
C MET A 1 -65.97 -54.79 15.68
N ARG A 2 -64.84 -54.56 16.39
CA ARG A 2 -64.41 -53.18 16.78
C ARG A 2 -63.22 -52.82 15.91
N ARG A 3 -63.34 -51.73 15.13
CA ARG A 3 -62.23 -51.20 14.33
C ARG A 3 -61.44 -50.22 15.21
N LEU A 4 -60.11 -50.54 15.36
CA LEU A 4 -59.14 -49.62 15.94
C LEU A 4 -58.68 -48.65 14.84
N SER A 5 -58.80 -47.36 15.14
CA SER A 5 -58.23 -46.29 14.31
C SER A 5 -56.86 -45.88 14.87
N ALA A 6 -55.80 -46.10 14.15
CA ALA A 6 -54.44 -45.59 14.50
C ALA A 6 -54.31 -44.14 14.03
N LYS A 7 -54.00 -43.24 14.98
CA LYS A 7 -53.65 -41.85 14.70
C LYS A 7 -52.15 -41.75 14.51
N PHE A 8 -51.70 -41.45 13.32
CA PHE A 8 -50.30 -41.05 13.05
C PHE A 8 -50.12 -39.58 13.48
N ALA A 9 -49.28 -39.33 14.44
CA ALA A 9 -48.81 -38.02 14.80
C ALA A 9 -47.48 -37.75 14.04
N SER A 10 -47.57 -36.85 13.00
CA SER A 10 -46.39 -36.36 12.32
C SER A 10 -45.73 -35.25 13.16
N GLY A 11 -44.60 -35.60 13.80
CA GLY A 11 -43.75 -34.61 14.46
C GLY A 11 -42.92 -33.83 13.43
N LEU A 12 -43.21 -32.57 13.26
CA LEU A 12 -42.41 -31.63 12.46
C LEU A 12 -41.18 -31.21 13.28
N VAL A 13 -40.01 -31.77 12.99
CA VAL A 13 -38.74 -31.35 13.58
C VAL A 13 -38.30 -30.09 12.84
N MET A 14 -38.50 -28.91 13.43
CA MET A 14 -37.90 -27.67 12.99
C MET A 14 -36.41 -27.68 13.32
N PHE A 15 -35.57 -27.84 12.32
CA PHE A 15 -34.14 -27.63 12.43
C PHE A 15 -33.90 -26.09 12.45
N ALA A 16 -33.71 -25.52 13.62
CA ALA A 16 -33.29 -24.14 13.79
C ALA A 16 -31.81 -24.06 13.42
N CYS A 17 -31.49 -23.64 12.19
CA CYS A 17 -30.14 -23.18 11.83
C CYS A 17 -29.85 -21.89 12.64
N ALA A 18 -29.24 -22.03 13.79
CA ALA A 18 -28.63 -20.91 14.47
C ALA A 18 -27.44 -20.43 13.64
N VAL A 19 -27.64 -19.35 12.88
CA VAL A 19 -26.56 -18.58 12.26
C VAL A 19 -25.80 -17.97 13.43
N LEU A 20 -24.62 -18.53 13.75
CA LEU A 20 -23.66 -17.92 14.65
C LEU A 20 -23.13 -16.66 13.96
N ASN A 21 -23.86 -15.56 14.09
CA ASN A 21 -23.32 -14.24 13.82
C ASN A 21 -22.20 -14.00 14.83
N SER A 22 -20.96 -14.14 14.36
CA SER A 22 -19.76 -13.85 15.13
C SER A 22 -19.83 -12.42 15.63
N ALA A 23 -19.88 -12.25 16.95
CA ALA A 23 -20.01 -10.97 17.60
C ALA A 23 -18.71 -10.14 17.50
N PHE A 24 -18.47 -9.52 16.34
CA PHE A 24 -17.58 -8.38 16.17
C PHE A 24 -18.36 -7.07 16.07
N ALA A 25 -19.66 -7.10 16.41
CA ALA A 25 -20.52 -5.94 16.33
C ALA A 25 -19.89 -4.75 17.09
N ASN A 26 -19.22 -3.86 16.36
CA ASN A 26 -18.63 -2.60 16.82
C ASN A 26 -17.16 -2.60 17.27
N ASP A 27 -16.36 -3.63 16.98
CA ASP A 27 -14.92 -3.57 17.23
C ASP A 27 -14.23 -2.54 16.30
N LYS A 28 -13.49 -1.63 16.92
CA LYS A 28 -12.73 -0.59 16.19
C LYS A 28 -11.25 -0.89 16.27
N ILE A 29 -10.54 -0.65 15.18
CA ILE A 29 -9.08 -0.70 15.13
C ILE A 29 -8.49 0.54 14.49
N ILE A 30 -7.25 0.84 14.84
CA ILE A 30 -6.44 1.87 14.19
C ILE A 30 -5.41 1.18 13.29
N VAL A 31 -5.44 1.52 12.00
CA VAL A 31 -4.47 1.04 11.01
C VAL A 31 -3.48 2.16 10.70
N GLN A 32 -2.24 2.00 11.11
CA GLN A 32 -1.16 2.89 10.71
C GLN A 32 -0.75 2.59 9.28
N SER A 33 -0.81 3.60 8.40
CA SER A 33 -0.57 3.42 6.97
C SER A 33 0.02 4.66 6.29
N THR A 34 0.06 4.64 4.95
CA THR A 34 0.71 5.69 4.17
C THR A 34 -0.27 6.60 3.44
N THR A 35 0.14 7.88 3.27
CA THR A 35 -0.64 8.86 2.52
C THR A 35 -0.83 8.46 1.06
N SER A 36 0.15 7.80 0.44
CA SER A 36 0.02 7.32 -0.94
C SER A 36 -1.08 6.28 -1.09
N THR A 37 -1.17 5.31 -0.16
CA THR A 37 -2.24 4.30 -0.16
C THR A 37 -3.62 4.95 0.06
N LYS A 38 -3.73 5.89 1.02
CA LYS A 38 -4.98 6.60 1.24
C LYS A 38 -5.40 7.41 0.01
N ASN A 39 -4.48 8.16 -0.58
CA ASN A 39 -4.77 9.04 -1.72
C ASN A 39 -5.10 8.28 -3.01
N SER A 40 -4.75 6.99 -3.10
CA SER A 40 -5.18 6.15 -4.24
C SER A 40 -6.69 5.86 -4.24
N GLY A 41 -7.39 6.07 -3.12
CA GLY A 41 -8.80 5.71 -2.95
C GLY A 41 -9.04 4.24 -2.57
N LEU A 42 -8.01 3.42 -2.46
CA LEU A 42 -8.15 1.99 -2.16
C LEU A 42 -8.92 1.75 -0.86
N TYR A 43 -8.60 2.50 0.21
CA TYR A 43 -9.27 2.31 1.51
C TYR A 43 -10.75 2.65 1.46
N ASP A 44 -11.15 3.68 0.72
CA ASP A 44 -12.55 4.07 0.58
C ASP A 44 -13.36 2.97 -0.13
N TYR A 45 -12.69 2.16 -0.96
CA TYR A 45 -13.29 1.03 -1.65
C TYR A 45 -13.33 -0.25 -0.79
N ILE A 46 -12.21 -0.66 -0.17
CA ILE A 46 -12.14 -1.97 0.51
C ILE A 46 -12.67 -1.96 1.94
N LEU A 47 -12.57 -0.84 2.70
CA LEU A 47 -12.94 -0.84 4.12
C LEU A 47 -14.45 -1.02 4.36
N PRO A 48 -15.37 -0.47 3.53
CA PRO A 48 -16.80 -0.78 3.65
C PRO A 48 -17.11 -2.27 3.45
N LEU A 49 -16.46 -2.92 2.48
CA LEU A 49 -16.60 -4.36 2.21
C LEU A 49 -16.10 -5.18 3.40
N MET A 50 -14.92 -4.87 3.89
CA MET A 50 -14.34 -5.51 5.08
C MET A 50 -15.24 -5.37 6.30
N LYS A 51 -15.80 -4.18 6.53
CA LYS A 51 -16.74 -3.95 7.63
C LYS A 51 -18.02 -4.77 7.50
N GLN A 52 -18.55 -4.88 6.28
CA GLN A 52 -19.74 -5.70 6.02
C GLN A 52 -19.48 -7.17 6.36
N ASP A 53 -18.32 -7.71 5.99
CA ASP A 53 -17.99 -9.12 6.17
C ASP A 53 -17.58 -9.46 7.60
N THR A 54 -16.89 -8.55 8.30
CA THR A 54 -16.27 -8.83 9.60
C THR A 54 -16.94 -8.13 10.77
N GLY A 55 -17.72 -7.06 10.55
CA GLY A 55 -18.22 -6.16 11.58
C GLY A 55 -17.16 -5.22 12.17
N VAL A 56 -15.90 -5.35 11.81
CA VAL A 56 -14.80 -4.49 12.28
C VAL A 56 -14.81 -3.15 11.57
N THR A 57 -14.63 -2.07 12.30
CA THR A 57 -14.45 -0.72 11.75
C THR A 57 -12.97 -0.33 11.83
N ALA A 58 -12.29 -0.16 10.69
CA ALA A 58 -10.90 0.27 10.63
C ALA A 58 -10.78 1.78 10.40
N HIS A 59 -10.05 2.47 11.28
CA HIS A 59 -9.68 3.87 11.14
C HIS A 59 -8.23 3.97 10.66
N VAL A 60 -8.03 4.50 9.45
CA VAL A 60 -6.70 4.63 8.86
C VAL A 60 -6.05 5.95 9.24
N VAL A 61 -4.90 5.88 9.91
CA VAL A 61 -4.00 7.00 10.14
C VAL A 61 -2.94 6.98 9.02
N ALA A 62 -3.07 7.88 8.06
CA ALA A 62 -2.24 7.93 6.86
C ALA A 62 -1.19 9.03 6.96
N VAL A 63 0.07 8.62 7.07
CA VAL A 63 1.25 9.50 7.19
C VAL A 63 2.39 8.97 6.31
N GLY A 64 3.58 9.56 6.36
CA GLY A 64 4.75 8.97 5.70
C GLY A 64 5.15 7.63 6.34
N THR A 65 5.72 6.70 5.55
CA THR A 65 6.07 5.33 6.01
C THR A 65 6.84 5.32 7.32
N GLY A 66 7.84 6.21 7.47
CA GLY A 66 8.63 6.29 8.69
C GLY A 66 7.82 6.71 9.91
N ALA A 67 6.89 7.65 9.74
CA ALA A 67 5.97 8.10 10.79
C ALA A 67 4.96 7.01 11.14
N ALA A 68 4.39 6.30 10.15
CA ALA A 68 3.48 5.17 10.38
C ALA A 68 4.13 4.07 11.23
N ILE A 69 5.37 3.69 10.89
CA ILE A 69 6.14 2.71 11.67
C ILE A 69 6.41 3.23 13.09
N LYS A 70 6.81 4.50 13.23
CA LYS A 70 7.06 5.10 14.55
C LYS A 70 5.79 5.13 15.41
N ASN A 71 4.65 5.51 14.84
CA ASN A 71 3.37 5.47 15.53
C ASN A 71 3.03 4.04 15.99
N ALA A 72 3.23 3.05 15.13
CA ALA A 72 3.03 1.64 15.48
C ALA A 72 3.95 1.20 16.63
N MET A 73 5.23 1.63 16.63
CA MET A 73 6.17 1.37 17.72
C MET A 73 5.79 2.08 19.03
N ASN A 74 5.13 3.23 18.95
CA ASN A 74 4.60 3.99 20.09
C ASN A 74 3.25 3.45 20.59
N CYS A 75 2.74 2.35 20.02
CA CYS A 75 1.44 1.75 20.37
C CYS A 75 0.21 2.60 19.98
N ASP A 76 0.34 3.45 18.97
CA ASP A 76 -0.74 4.32 18.49
C ASP A 76 -1.60 3.63 17.41
N GLY A 77 -1.64 2.31 17.41
CA GLY A 77 -2.43 1.52 16.46
C GLY A 77 -2.47 0.04 16.80
N ASP A 78 -3.28 -0.69 16.03
CA ASP A 78 -3.48 -2.14 16.16
C ASP A 78 -2.78 -2.90 15.02
N VAL A 79 -2.78 -2.30 13.84
CA VAL A 79 -2.23 -2.87 12.60
C VAL A 79 -1.33 -1.86 11.92
N LEU A 80 -0.23 -2.34 11.35
CA LEU A 80 0.64 -1.59 10.44
C LEU A 80 0.49 -2.16 9.03
N LEU A 81 0.10 -1.29 8.05
CA LEU A 81 0.00 -1.63 6.63
C LEU A 81 0.78 -0.61 5.81
N VAL A 82 1.95 -0.99 5.34
CA VAL A 82 2.91 -0.10 4.64
C VAL A 82 3.58 -0.85 3.48
N HIS A 83 4.53 -0.19 2.79
CA HIS A 83 5.21 -0.73 1.61
C HIS A 83 6.72 -0.41 1.63
N SER A 84 7.41 -0.81 2.69
CA SER A 84 8.86 -0.67 2.81
C SER A 84 9.45 -1.94 3.42
N ARG A 85 9.64 -2.97 2.59
CA ARG A 85 10.04 -4.31 3.01
C ARG A 85 11.17 -4.31 4.05
N GLN A 86 12.25 -3.59 3.80
CA GLN A 86 13.38 -3.54 4.72
C GLN A 86 13.01 -3.00 6.11
N ARG A 87 12.14 -1.97 6.18
CA ARG A 87 11.68 -1.40 7.45
C ARG A 87 10.66 -2.28 8.14
N GLU A 88 9.83 -2.99 7.38
CA GLU A 88 8.85 -3.96 7.87
C GLU A 88 9.55 -5.16 8.48
N ASP A 89 10.57 -5.71 7.81
CA ASP A 89 11.40 -6.81 8.32
C ASP A 89 12.12 -6.40 9.61
N LYS A 90 12.62 -5.15 9.69
CA LYS A 90 13.20 -4.60 10.92
C LYS A 90 12.18 -4.49 12.06
N PHE A 91 10.96 -4.03 11.78
CA PHE A 91 9.86 -3.92 12.75
C PHE A 91 9.52 -5.30 13.36
N VAL A 92 9.51 -6.35 12.52
CA VAL A 92 9.33 -7.74 12.97
C VAL A 92 10.54 -8.21 13.79
N ALA A 93 11.76 -8.01 13.31
CA ALA A 93 12.98 -8.44 14.01
C ALA A 93 13.14 -7.80 15.39
N GLU A 94 12.65 -6.57 15.58
CA GLU A 94 12.62 -5.86 16.86
C GLU A 94 11.45 -6.30 17.77
N GLY A 95 10.61 -7.26 17.32
CA GLY A 95 9.54 -7.86 18.10
C GLY A 95 8.26 -7.03 18.20
N TYR A 96 8.12 -5.99 17.37
CA TYR A 96 6.89 -5.18 17.30
C TYR A 96 5.76 -5.86 16.55
N ALA A 97 6.05 -6.88 15.76
CA ALA A 97 5.08 -7.80 15.19
C ALA A 97 5.66 -9.23 15.22
N ARG A 98 4.79 -10.24 15.20
CA ARG A 98 5.21 -11.64 15.13
C ARG A 98 5.72 -11.99 13.74
N GLN A 99 5.03 -11.49 12.72
CA GLN A 99 5.34 -11.74 11.31
C GLN A 99 4.73 -10.66 10.42
N ARG A 100 5.23 -10.61 9.21
CA ARG A 100 4.74 -9.82 8.10
C ARG A 100 4.02 -10.72 7.10
N TYR A 101 2.89 -10.25 6.57
CA TYR A 101 2.20 -10.88 5.46
C TYR A 101 2.26 -10.01 4.22
N ASP A 102 2.50 -10.63 3.06
CA ASP A 102 2.29 -9.97 1.77
C ASP A 102 0.79 -9.83 1.49
N VAL A 103 0.35 -8.66 1.04
CA VAL A 103 -1.07 -8.37 0.78
C VAL A 103 -1.31 -8.15 -0.70
N MET A 104 -0.56 -7.24 -1.28
CA MET A 104 -0.71 -6.75 -2.64
C MET A 104 0.59 -6.11 -3.08
N TYR A 105 0.69 -5.78 -4.34
CA TYR A 105 1.72 -4.88 -4.86
C TYR A 105 1.11 -3.86 -5.82
N ASN A 106 1.76 -2.72 -5.96
CA ASN A 106 1.70 -1.86 -7.11
C ASN A 106 3.11 -1.68 -7.66
N ASP A 107 3.29 -0.80 -8.62
CA ASP A 107 4.61 -0.48 -9.13
C ASP A 107 4.94 1.01 -9.00
N TYR A 108 6.22 1.28 -9.04
CA TYR A 108 6.73 2.60 -9.31
C TYR A 108 6.91 2.80 -10.81
N VAL A 109 6.81 4.05 -11.22
CA VAL A 109 7.09 4.50 -12.58
C VAL A 109 8.05 5.69 -12.52
N ILE A 110 8.90 5.83 -13.55
CA ILE A 110 9.69 7.04 -13.72
C ILE A 110 8.95 7.89 -14.73
N VAL A 111 8.53 9.06 -14.28
CA VAL A 111 7.87 10.05 -15.13
C VAL A 111 8.85 11.17 -15.47
N GLY A 112 8.66 11.80 -16.61
CA GLY A 112 9.49 12.90 -17.08
C GLY A 112 8.87 13.62 -18.27
N PRO A 113 9.51 14.68 -18.78
CA PRO A 113 9.00 15.41 -19.92
C PRO A 113 8.98 14.55 -21.19
N LYS A 114 7.94 14.69 -22.00
CA LYS A 114 7.78 13.96 -23.27
C LYS A 114 8.95 14.18 -24.24
N SER A 115 9.65 15.31 -24.12
CA SER A 115 10.87 15.60 -24.90
C SER A 115 12.05 14.69 -24.56
N ASP A 116 12.00 14.02 -23.42
CA ASP A 116 12.96 13.03 -22.92
C ASP A 116 14.44 13.38 -23.14
N PRO A 117 14.96 14.49 -22.60
CA PRO A 117 16.34 14.92 -22.85
C PRO A 117 17.39 13.90 -22.32
N ALA A 118 17.02 12.98 -21.41
CA ALA A 118 17.91 11.93 -20.95
C ALA A 118 17.87 10.66 -21.82
N GLY A 119 16.89 10.54 -22.73
CA GLY A 119 16.76 9.39 -23.62
C GLY A 119 16.44 8.10 -22.84
N ILE A 120 15.47 8.16 -21.92
CA ILE A 120 15.11 7.02 -21.06
C ILE A 120 13.80 6.33 -21.48
N ALA A 121 13.05 6.93 -22.41
CA ALA A 121 11.79 6.37 -22.86
C ALA A 121 11.96 4.91 -23.30
N ASP A 122 10.94 4.09 -22.97
CA ASP A 122 10.88 2.68 -23.28
C ASP A 122 11.96 1.78 -22.65
N LEU A 123 12.83 2.32 -21.79
CA LEU A 123 13.71 1.49 -20.98
C LEU A 123 12.88 0.67 -19.99
N ARG A 124 13.34 -0.57 -19.76
CA ARG A 124 12.76 -1.50 -18.77
C ARG A 124 13.72 -1.82 -17.63
N ASP A 125 14.61 -0.87 -17.34
CA ASP A 125 15.59 -0.94 -16.26
C ASP A 125 15.73 0.43 -15.61
N GLY A 126 15.23 0.56 -14.39
CA GLY A 126 15.21 1.82 -13.65
C GLY A 126 16.60 2.33 -13.30
N ALA A 127 17.54 1.44 -13.01
CA ALA A 127 18.91 1.84 -12.70
C ALA A 127 19.62 2.43 -13.93
N THR A 128 19.45 1.83 -15.11
CA THR A 128 19.94 2.38 -16.36
C THR A 128 19.33 3.75 -16.65
N ALA A 129 18.02 3.93 -16.42
CA ALA A 129 17.36 5.21 -16.60
C ALA A 129 17.95 6.28 -15.65
N PHE A 130 18.12 5.97 -14.37
CA PHE A 130 18.75 6.86 -13.40
C PHE A 130 20.19 7.23 -13.80
N ASN A 131 20.99 6.26 -14.27
CA ASN A 131 22.35 6.53 -14.74
C ASN A 131 22.37 7.50 -15.94
N LYS A 132 21.43 7.35 -16.90
CA LYS A 132 21.31 8.27 -18.04
C LYS A 132 20.90 9.69 -17.59
N ILE A 133 19.92 9.81 -16.67
CA ILE A 133 19.51 11.12 -16.12
C ILE A 133 20.72 11.81 -15.47
N ALA A 134 21.50 11.10 -14.67
CA ALA A 134 22.71 11.65 -14.05
C ALA A 134 23.76 12.08 -15.06
N LYS A 135 24.04 11.24 -16.08
CA LYS A 135 25.03 11.54 -17.13
C LYS A 135 24.66 12.78 -17.96
N THR A 136 23.40 12.94 -18.29
CA THR A 136 22.91 14.10 -19.03
C THR A 136 22.71 15.33 -18.13
N LYS A 137 22.80 15.14 -16.80
CA LYS A 137 22.48 16.19 -15.80
C LYS A 137 21.08 16.76 -15.99
N SER A 138 20.15 15.94 -16.49
CA SER A 138 18.75 16.30 -16.63
C SER A 138 18.11 16.45 -15.25
N ILE A 139 17.21 17.42 -15.09
CA ILE A 139 16.60 17.72 -13.79
C ILE A 139 15.88 16.49 -13.25
N PHE A 140 16.24 16.06 -12.04
CA PHE A 140 15.55 15.04 -11.28
C PHE A 140 15.01 15.65 -9.98
N VAL A 141 13.73 15.44 -9.72
CA VAL A 141 13.03 15.96 -8.54
C VAL A 141 12.75 14.81 -7.58
N SER A 142 13.45 14.84 -6.47
CA SER A 142 13.36 13.84 -5.40
C SER A 142 12.38 14.28 -4.32
N ARG A 143 11.74 13.33 -3.67
CA ARG A 143 10.97 13.64 -2.47
C ARG A 143 11.82 14.13 -1.30
N GLY A 144 13.01 13.57 -1.08
CA GLY A 144 13.90 13.97 0.00
C GLY A 144 13.35 13.85 1.43
N ASP A 145 12.26 13.07 1.66
CA ASP A 145 11.44 13.08 2.88
C ASP A 145 11.48 11.75 3.68
N MET A 146 12.41 10.88 3.36
CA MET A 146 12.54 9.53 3.96
C MET A 146 11.30 8.63 3.80
N SER A 147 10.41 8.92 2.86
CA SER A 147 9.27 8.08 2.51
C SER A 147 9.68 6.75 1.87
N GLY A 148 8.69 5.86 1.64
CA GLY A 148 8.91 4.64 0.86
C GLY A 148 9.39 4.92 -0.56
N THR A 149 8.83 5.93 -1.23
CA THR A 149 9.26 6.37 -2.57
C THR A 149 10.71 6.88 -2.55
N HIS A 150 11.07 7.73 -1.57
CA HIS A 150 12.45 8.21 -1.43
C HIS A 150 13.42 7.05 -1.12
N SER A 151 13.01 6.09 -0.31
CA SER A 151 13.84 4.89 -0.04
C SER A 151 14.05 4.05 -1.29
N LYS A 152 13.02 3.88 -2.13
CA LYS A 152 13.11 3.20 -3.44
C LYS A 152 14.01 3.96 -4.41
N GLU A 153 13.84 5.27 -4.49
CA GLU A 153 14.67 6.17 -5.30
C GLU A 153 16.15 6.01 -4.96
N ARG A 154 16.50 6.07 -3.66
CA ARG A 154 17.88 5.89 -3.22
C ARG A 154 18.46 4.52 -3.58
N ALA A 155 17.66 3.46 -3.49
CA ALA A 155 18.08 2.13 -3.92
C ALA A 155 18.35 2.07 -5.44
N LEU A 156 17.55 2.78 -6.25
CA LEU A 156 17.80 2.89 -7.71
C LEU A 156 19.05 3.70 -8.01
N TRP A 157 19.31 4.82 -7.32
CA TRP A 157 20.56 5.56 -7.44
C TRP A 157 21.79 4.71 -7.09
N GLN A 158 21.69 3.94 -6.01
CA GLN A 158 22.76 3.00 -5.63
C GLN A 158 22.98 1.92 -6.69
N ALA A 159 21.90 1.34 -7.24
CA ALA A 159 21.99 0.36 -8.32
C ALA A 159 22.57 0.96 -9.62
N ALA A 160 22.30 2.24 -9.88
CA ALA A 160 22.89 3.00 -10.98
C ALA A 160 24.37 3.37 -10.73
N SER A 161 24.93 3.04 -9.56
CA SER A 161 26.27 3.47 -9.12
C SER A 161 26.45 4.99 -9.11
N VAL A 162 25.38 5.72 -8.79
CA VAL A 162 25.34 7.18 -8.66
C VAL A 162 24.82 7.52 -7.27
N LEU A 163 25.46 8.45 -6.60
CA LEU A 163 24.98 9.02 -5.33
C LEU A 163 24.85 10.53 -5.52
N PRO A 164 23.67 11.02 -5.90
CA PRO A 164 23.47 12.45 -6.07
C PRO A 164 23.70 13.19 -4.75
N ASP A 165 24.47 14.25 -4.82
CA ASP A 165 24.71 15.15 -3.68
C ASP A 165 24.00 16.49 -3.98
N THR A 166 23.04 16.85 -3.14
CA THR A 166 22.27 18.08 -3.27
C THR A 166 23.11 19.36 -3.21
N SER A 167 24.28 19.29 -2.57
CA SER A 167 25.19 20.43 -2.44
C SER A 167 25.92 20.75 -3.75
N SER A 168 26.20 19.73 -4.56
CA SER A 168 27.00 19.83 -5.79
C SER A 168 26.20 19.57 -7.07
N ALA A 169 25.23 18.68 -7.02
CA ALA A 169 24.43 18.26 -8.18
C ALA A 169 23.24 19.19 -8.42
N LYS A 170 23.43 20.28 -9.13
CA LYS A 170 22.36 21.27 -9.43
C LYS A 170 21.18 20.67 -10.20
N TRP A 171 21.32 19.50 -10.82
CA TRP A 171 20.27 18.76 -11.52
C TRP A 171 19.41 17.91 -10.59
N TYR A 172 19.85 17.60 -9.37
CA TYR A 172 19.12 16.85 -8.37
C TYR A 172 18.48 17.79 -7.34
N ARG A 173 17.16 17.73 -7.18
CA ARG A 173 16.36 18.65 -6.37
C ARG A 173 15.53 17.90 -5.37
N GLU A 174 15.85 18.00 -4.09
CA GLU A 174 15.02 17.46 -3.01
C GLU A 174 13.94 18.48 -2.61
N THR A 175 12.69 18.00 -2.50
CA THR A 175 11.55 18.85 -2.15
C THR A 175 11.23 18.84 -0.66
N GLY A 176 11.64 17.80 0.07
CA GLY A 176 11.26 17.56 1.45
C GLY A 176 9.75 17.35 1.63
N SER A 177 9.02 17.01 0.55
CA SER A 177 7.56 17.09 0.50
C SER A 177 6.93 15.77 0.04
N GLY A 178 5.59 15.64 0.22
CA GLY A 178 4.81 14.51 -0.27
C GLY A 178 4.76 14.43 -1.80
N MET A 179 4.34 13.27 -2.33
CA MET A 179 4.43 12.96 -3.76
C MET A 179 3.68 13.95 -4.66
N GLY A 180 2.49 14.40 -4.25
CA GLY A 180 1.72 15.38 -5.05
C GLY A 180 2.45 16.72 -5.23
N ALA A 181 3.08 17.25 -4.16
CA ALA A 181 3.89 18.47 -4.26
C ALA A 181 5.15 18.23 -5.11
N THR A 182 5.81 17.08 -4.96
CA THR A 182 6.97 16.68 -5.77
C THR A 182 6.61 16.60 -7.25
N LEU A 183 5.47 16.01 -7.60
CA LEU A 183 4.97 15.94 -8.98
C LEU A 183 4.68 17.34 -9.56
N ASN A 184 4.08 18.24 -8.78
CA ASN A 184 3.85 19.63 -9.22
C ASN A 184 5.18 20.35 -9.53
N ILE A 185 6.20 20.15 -8.68
CA ILE A 185 7.52 20.74 -8.90
C ILE A 185 8.17 20.13 -10.15
N ALA A 186 8.11 18.80 -10.31
CA ALA A 186 8.62 18.11 -11.49
C ALA A 186 7.95 18.62 -12.77
N ALA A 187 6.61 18.78 -12.76
CA ALA A 187 5.86 19.32 -13.89
C ALA A 187 6.30 20.75 -14.23
N GLY A 188 6.47 21.63 -13.22
CA GLY A 188 6.91 23.02 -13.42
C GLY A 188 8.35 23.15 -13.89
N MET A 189 9.20 22.14 -13.60
CA MET A 189 10.63 22.15 -13.99
C MET A 189 10.92 21.31 -15.24
N ALA A 190 9.92 20.68 -15.86
CA ALA A 190 10.10 19.67 -16.89
C ALA A 190 11.14 18.61 -16.45
N GLY A 191 11.05 18.18 -15.19
CA GLY A 191 12.01 17.29 -14.56
C GLY A 191 11.51 15.84 -14.48
N TYR A 192 12.44 14.91 -14.31
CA TYR A 192 12.15 13.51 -14.02
C TYR A 192 11.84 13.32 -12.53
N THR A 193 11.01 12.35 -12.21
CA THR A 193 10.78 11.92 -10.82
C THR A 193 10.31 10.47 -10.76
N LEU A 194 10.53 9.84 -9.61
CA LEU A 194 9.98 8.54 -9.27
C LEU A 194 8.65 8.71 -8.54
N THR A 195 7.61 8.01 -8.97
CA THR A 195 6.31 8.01 -8.30
C THR A 195 5.68 6.62 -8.33
N ASP A 196 4.82 6.28 -7.36
CA ASP A 196 3.96 5.12 -7.51
C ASP A 196 2.89 5.38 -8.58
N ARG A 197 2.51 4.33 -9.32
CA ARG A 197 1.56 4.42 -10.43
C ARG A 197 0.19 4.93 -9.98
N ALA A 198 -0.25 4.57 -8.77
CA ALA A 198 -1.56 4.98 -8.26
C ALA A 198 -1.60 6.50 -8.05
N THR A 199 -0.57 7.08 -7.43
CA THR A 199 -0.43 8.54 -7.28
C THR A 199 -0.35 9.22 -8.64
N TRP A 200 0.44 8.69 -9.59
CA TRP A 200 0.54 9.24 -10.94
C TRP A 200 -0.81 9.23 -11.68
N THR A 201 -1.56 8.13 -11.59
CA THR A 201 -2.86 8.01 -12.27
C THR A 201 -3.85 9.05 -11.75
N SER A 202 -3.91 9.24 -10.42
CA SER A 202 -4.80 10.20 -9.77
C SER A 202 -4.31 11.65 -9.84
N PHE A 203 -3.07 11.88 -10.30
CA PHE A 203 -2.50 13.22 -10.35
C PHE A 203 -3.01 13.99 -11.57
N GLY A 204 -3.70 15.12 -11.33
CA GLY A 204 -4.36 15.89 -12.38
C GLY A 204 -3.43 16.84 -13.15
N ASN A 205 -2.41 17.42 -12.50
CA ASN A 205 -1.56 18.47 -13.09
C ASN A 205 -0.30 17.89 -13.76
N LYS A 206 -0.49 16.98 -14.72
CA LYS A 206 0.62 16.28 -15.39
C LYS A 206 1.46 17.17 -16.30
N ALA A 207 0.90 18.31 -16.76
CA ALA A 207 1.53 19.18 -17.77
C ALA A 207 2.08 18.35 -18.94
N ASP A 208 3.36 18.51 -19.28
CA ASP A 208 4.03 17.76 -20.36
C ASP A 208 4.73 16.48 -19.86
N LEU A 209 4.48 16.05 -18.63
CA LEU A 209 5.06 14.79 -18.12
C LEU A 209 4.28 13.59 -18.61
N ASP A 210 5.01 12.47 -18.82
CA ASP A 210 4.45 11.17 -19.12
C ASP A 210 5.25 10.06 -18.43
N ILE A 211 4.72 8.82 -18.43
CA ILE A 211 5.48 7.66 -17.98
C ILE A 211 6.51 7.32 -19.05
N LEU A 212 7.78 7.32 -18.67
CA LEU A 212 8.89 7.02 -19.57
C LEU A 212 9.52 5.65 -19.28
N VAL A 213 9.48 5.20 -18.01
CA VAL A 213 10.01 3.88 -17.64
C VAL A 213 9.04 3.17 -16.72
N GLU A 214 8.69 1.93 -17.08
CA GLU A 214 7.81 1.04 -16.33
C GLU A 214 8.17 -0.43 -16.56
N GLY A 215 7.58 -1.35 -15.77
CA GLY A 215 7.68 -2.79 -15.99
C GLY A 215 9.01 -3.42 -15.56
N ASP A 216 9.91 -2.68 -14.89
CA ASP A 216 11.08 -3.24 -14.25
C ASP A 216 10.69 -3.94 -12.93
N LYS A 217 11.20 -5.16 -12.71
CA LYS A 217 11.00 -5.90 -11.46
C LYS A 217 11.49 -5.14 -10.21
N ASN A 218 12.50 -4.28 -10.37
CA ASN A 218 13.02 -3.44 -9.30
C ASN A 218 12.08 -2.27 -8.97
N LEU A 219 11.09 -2.00 -9.82
CA LEU A 219 10.05 -0.99 -9.57
C LEU A 219 8.83 -1.57 -8.84
N PHE A 220 8.78 -2.88 -8.56
CA PHE A 220 7.71 -3.43 -7.74
C PHE A 220 7.72 -2.85 -6.34
N ASN A 221 6.51 -2.59 -5.85
CA ASN A 221 6.25 -1.99 -4.55
C ASN A 221 5.31 -2.90 -3.75
N PRO A 222 5.86 -3.91 -3.06
CA PRO A 222 5.06 -4.84 -2.27
C PRO A 222 4.57 -4.18 -0.98
N TYR A 223 3.33 -4.44 -0.63
CA TYR A 223 2.67 -4.01 0.60
C TYR A 223 2.65 -5.13 1.63
N GLY A 224 3.09 -4.81 2.84
CA GLY A 224 3.04 -5.71 3.97
C GLY A 224 2.03 -5.27 5.01
N VAL A 225 1.36 -6.24 5.62
CA VAL A 225 0.50 -6.03 6.80
C VAL A 225 1.02 -6.80 8.00
N MET A 226 0.98 -6.17 9.16
CA MET A 226 1.48 -6.72 10.42
C MET A 226 0.54 -6.37 11.56
N LEU A 227 0.21 -7.37 12.39
CA LEU A 227 -0.46 -7.14 13.66
C LEU A 227 0.57 -6.63 14.68
N ILE A 228 0.30 -5.50 15.31
CA ILE A 228 1.19 -4.95 16.33
C ILE A 228 1.18 -5.87 17.55
N SER A 229 2.35 -6.17 18.07
CA SER A 229 2.56 -7.15 19.13
C SER A 229 1.99 -6.68 20.47
N LYS A 230 1.09 -7.45 21.06
CA LYS A 230 0.54 -7.20 22.40
C LYS A 230 1.62 -7.20 23.50
N ASN A 231 2.74 -7.90 23.27
CA ASN A 231 3.85 -7.92 24.22
C ASN A 231 4.58 -6.57 24.30
N LYS A 232 4.60 -5.81 23.20
CA LYS A 232 5.17 -4.45 23.15
C LYS A 232 4.12 -3.39 23.44
N CYS A 233 2.87 -3.63 22.99
CA CYS A 233 1.75 -2.69 23.03
C CYS A 233 0.51 -3.36 23.66
N PRO A 234 0.36 -3.33 24.99
CA PRO A 234 -0.69 -4.07 25.70
C PRO A 234 -2.13 -3.68 25.32
N THR A 235 -2.34 -2.47 24.76
CA THR A 235 -3.64 -1.92 24.36
C THR A 235 -4.15 -2.40 23.02
N VAL A 236 -3.32 -3.12 22.24
CA VAL A 236 -3.67 -3.60 20.88
C VAL A 236 -4.89 -4.51 20.91
N ASN A 237 -5.91 -4.19 20.09
CA ASN A 237 -7.05 -5.05 19.84
C ASN A 237 -6.64 -6.19 18.88
N THR A 238 -6.00 -7.22 19.45
CA THR A 238 -5.45 -8.34 18.66
C THR A 238 -6.52 -9.12 17.91
N LYS A 239 -7.73 -9.26 18.49
CA LYS A 239 -8.83 -10.02 17.87
C LYS A 239 -9.33 -9.33 16.61
N ALA A 240 -9.67 -8.06 16.70
CA ALA A 240 -10.18 -7.29 15.57
C ALA A 240 -9.08 -6.96 14.55
N GLY A 241 -7.83 -6.71 15.01
CA GLY A 241 -6.67 -6.53 14.14
C GLY A 241 -6.35 -7.78 13.32
N GLN A 242 -6.44 -8.97 13.94
CA GLN A 242 -6.26 -10.22 13.22
C GLN A 242 -7.40 -10.48 12.22
N ALA A 243 -8.66 -10.20 12.59
CA ALA A 243 -9.80 -10.31 11.67
C ALA A 243 -9.64 -9.41 10.42
N PHE A 244 -9.12 -8.19 10.60
CA PHE A 244 -8.78 -7.30 9.48
C PHE A 244 -7.71 -7.91 8.57
N ILE A 245 -6.65 -8.47 9.15
CA ILE A 245 -5.57 -9.12 8.38
C ILE A 245 -6.10 -10.35 7.65
N ASP A 246 -6.85 -11.21 8.34
CA ASP A 246 -7.41 -12.43 7.76
C ASP A 246 -8.34 -12.12 6.58
N TRP A 247 -9.15 -11.05 6.70
CA TRP A 247 -9.98 -10.59 5.59
C TRP A 247 -9.14 -10.12 4.40
N LEU A 248 -8.11 -9.29 4.62
CA LEU A 248 -7.23 -8.84 3.55
C LEU A 248 -6.56 -10.00 2.80
N LEU A 249 -6.21 -11.09 3.53
CA LEU A 249 -5.54 -12.26 2.97
C LEU A 249 -6.52 -13.32 2.44
N SER A 250 -7.83 -13.15 2.67
CA SER A 250 -8.86 -14.05 2.18
C SER A 250 -9.08 -13.90 0.67
N GLU A 251 -9.73 -14.89 0.07
CA GLU A 251 -10.15 -14.83 -1.33
C GLU A 251 -11.04 -13.60 -1.60
N THR A 252 -11.95 -13.27 -0.69
CA THR A 252 -12.84 -12.10 -0.79
C THR A 252 -12.04 -10.80 -0.78
N GLY A 253 -11.14 -10.62 0.19
CA GLY A 253 -10.30 -9.42 0.29
C GLY A 253 -9.35 -9.27 -0.90
N GLN A 254 -8.73 -10.36 -1.35
CA GLN A 254 -7.84 -10.37 -2.52
C GLN A 254 -8.60 -10.07 -3.83
N SER A 255 -9.82 -10.59 -3.96
CA SER A 255 -10.72 -10.27 -5.09
C SER A 255 -11.13 -8.80 -5.07
N ALA A 256 -11.45 -8.24 -3.90
CA ALA A 256 -11.77 -6.82 -3.75
C ALA A 256 -10.57 -5.94 -4.16
N ILE A 257 -9.35 -6.25 -3.69
CA ILE A 257 -8.13 -5.53 -4.08
C ILE A 257 -7.93 -5.59 -5.60
N SER A 258 -8.09 -6.79 -6.19
CA SER A 258 -7.92 -6.99 -7.64
C SER A 258 -9.02 -6.31 -8.48
N ALA A 259 -10.19 -6.08 -7.92
CA ALA A 259 -11.30 -5.39 -8.60
C ALA A 259 -11.19 -3.86 -8.56
N PHE A 260 -10.38 -3.31 -7.67
CA PHE A 260 -10.23 -1.86 -7.54
C PHE A 260 -9.65 -1.23 -8.82
N ARG A 261 -10.30 -0.17 -9.31
CA ARG A 261 -9.91 0.57 -10.52
C ARG A 261 -9.98 2.07 -10.28
N VAL A 262 -9.07 2.79 -10.92
CA VAL A 262 -9.14 4.25 -11.09
C VAL A 262 -9.01 4.52 -12.60
N ASP A 263 -9.94 5.25 -13.17
CA ASP A 263 -10.02 5.50 -14.62
C ASP A 263 -9.87 4.18 -15.43
N ASP A 264 -10.63 3.14 -15.04
CA ASP A 264 -10.63 1.79 -15.60
C ASP A 264 -9.28 1.03 -15.52
N LYS A 265 -8.27 1.60 -14.85
CA LYS A 265 -6.96 0.97 -14.68
C LYS A 265 -6.86 0.27 -13.33
N GLN A 266 -6.34 -0.97 -13.35
CA GLN A 266 -5.97 -1.67 -12.13
C GLN A 266 -4.70 -1.07 -11.54
N LEU A 267 -4.76 -0.63 -10.28
CA LEU A 267 -3.64 0.01 -9.59
C LEU A 267 -2.96 -0.90 -8.58
N PHE A 268 -3.67 -1.89 -8.05
CA PHE A 268 -3.15 -2.84 -7.08
C PHE A 268 -3.41 -4.26 -7.58
N PHE A 269 -2.43 -5.12 -7.34
CA PHE A 269 -2.46 -6.52 -7.72
C PHE A 269 -2.42 -7.36 -6.45
N ALA A 270 -3.40 -8.24 -6.28
CA ALA A 270 -3.46 -9.17 -5.17
C ALA A 270 -2.20 -10.05 -5.12
N HIS A 271 -1.63 -10.24 -3.94
CA HIS A 271 -0.39 -10.99 -3.77
C HIS A 271 -0.27 -11.62 -2.37
N ALA A 272 -1.39 -12.01 -1.77
CA ALA A 272 -1.33 -12.69 -0.48
C ALA A 272 -0.61 -14.02 -0.61
N GLN A 273 0.48 -14.18 0.15
CA GLN A 273 1.13 -15.47 0.39
C GLN A 273 0.91 -15.82 1.87
N ARG A 274 0.30 -16.97 2.12
CA ARG A 274 0.08 -17.53 3.47
C ARG A 274 1.23 -18.41 3.89
#